data_b4a57cf4bf2aa4bae94b737faa67e2ac
#
_entry.id   b4a57cf4bf2aa4bae94b737faa67e2ac
#
_cell.length_a   1.000
_cell.length_b   1.000
_cell.length_c   1.000
_cell.angle_alpha   90.00
_cell.angle_beta   90.00
_cell.angle_gamma   90.00
#
_symmetry.space_group_name_H-M   'P 1'
#
loop_
_entity.id
_entity.type
_entity.pdbx_description
1 polymer ?
#
loop_
_entity_poly.entity_id
_entity_poly.type
_entity_poly.pdbx_seq_one_letter_code
_entity_poly.pdbx_strand_id
1 'polypeptide(L)'
;EKLAEERGPFPNWEGSRWQQEGARPRRNATTTTIAPTGTISILAGCSGGIEPLFAVSFVRKVLEGARLTEVHPLFAERANEEGWGSEALYRELAARGSVRGLASVPAEAQRLFATAYDVAPEWHLRMQAAFQRHVHNSVSKTINLPREATVEDVEAAYRLAYVLGLKGVTVYRDGSRPGQVLSFGGATAVVDEARCPSCGAPMPALRAGVCSVCVACGYARCG
;
A
#
# COMPACT_ATOMS: atom_id res chain seq x y z
N GLU A 1 31.42 -1.31 -13.35
CA GLU A 1 32.87 -1.20 -13.57
C GLU A 1 33.18 -1.21 -15.07
N LYS A 2 32.90 -2.25 -15.85
CA LYS A 2 33.18 -2.32 -17.30
C LYS A 2 32.74 -1.08 -18.08
N LEU A 3 31.51 -0.58 -17.83
CA LEU A 3 31.07 0.67 -18.45
C LEU A 3 31.90 1.90 -18.05
N ALA A 4 32.55 1.88 -16.89
CA ALA A 4 33.41 2.97 -16.49
C ALA A 4 34.78 2.93 -17.21
N GLU A 5 35.26 1.76 -17.59
CA GLU A 5 36.45 1.60 -18.42
C GLU A 5 36.24 2.19 -19.83
N GLU A 6 35.02 2.00 -20.38
CA GLU A 6 34.68 2.48 -21.73
C GLU A 6 34.25 3.95 -21.76
N ARG A 7 33.52 4.44 -20.73
CA ARG A 7 32.81 5.74 -20.75
C ARG A 7 33.21 6.68 -19.62
N GLY A 8 34.23 6.31 -18.86
CA GLY A 8 34.64 7.02 -17.63
C GLY A 8 33.70 6.77 -16.44
N PRO A 9 34.16 7.05 -15.22
CA PRO A 9 33.33 6.96 -14.01
C PRO A 9 32.23 8.02 -14.00
N PHE A 10 31.34 7.97 -12.99
CA PHE A 10 30.38 9.06 -12.76
C PHE A 10 31.11 10.36 -12.37
N PRO A 11 30.54 11.55 -12.69
CA PRO A 11 31.28 12.83 -12.60
C PRO A 11 31.88 13.13 -11.23
N ASN A 12 31.18 12.77 -10.14
CA ASN A 12 31.64 13.01 -8.77
C ASN A 12 32.33 11.76 -8.18
N TRP A 13 33.08 11.02 -8.98
CA TRP A 13 33.82 9.86 -8.51
C TRP A 13 34.93 10.25 -7.53
N GLU A 14 35.68 11.31 -7.86
CA GLU A 14 36.73 11.84 -6.99
C GLU A 14 36.14 12.36 -5.68
N GLY A 15 36.71 11.93 -4.56
CA GLY A 15 36.22 12.24 -3.24
C GLY A 15 34.93 11.51 -2.83
N SER A 16 34.39 10.65 -3.70
CA SER A 16 33.21 9.86 -3.36
C SER A 16 33.52 8.80 -2.29
N ARG A 17 32.49 8.41 -1.56
CA ARG A 17 32.58 7.29 -0.61
C ARG A 17 33.17 6.02 -1.25
N TRP A 18 32.82 5.75 -2.49
CA TRP A 18 33.32 4.58 -3.22
C TRP A 18 34.84 4.61 -3.42
N GLN A 19 35.36 5.78 -3.79
CA GLN A 19 36.81 5.97 -3.91
C GLN A 19 37.51 5.85 -2.55
N GLN A 20 36.94 6.47 -1.52
CA GLN A 20 37.49 6.42 -0.16
C GLN A 20 37.52 4.99 0.41
N GLU A 21 36.54 4.17 0.05
CA GLU A 21 36.44 2.75 0.42
C GLU A 21 37.32 1.83 -0.48
N GLY A 22 38.08 2.39 -1.42
CA GLY A 22 38.97 1.62 -2.32
C GLY A 22 38.23 0.84 -3.40
N ALA A 23 36.98 1.19 -3.71
CA ALA A 23 36.24 0.54 -4.78
C ALA A 23 36.83 0.87 -6.16
N ARG A 24 36.61 0.00 -7.15
CA ARG A 24 36.97 0.29 -8.54
C ARG A 24 36.04 1.36 -9.13
N PRO A 25 36.55 2.17 -10.08
CA PRO A 25 35.70 3.15 -10.77
C PRO A 25 34.43 2.53 -11.36
N ARG A 26 33.32 3.22 -11.21
CA ARG A 26 32.02 2.79 -11.71
C ARG A 26 31.31 3.89 -12.48
N ARG A 27 30.57 3.51 -13.52
CA ARG A 27 29.84 4.48 -14.36
C ARG A 27 28.66 5.13 -13.64
N ASN A 28 27.96 4.39 -12.80
CA ASN A 28 26.80 4.85 -12.06
C ASN A 28 27.12 4.87 -10.56
N ALA A 29 26.85 5.97 -9.89
CA ALA A 29 27.10 6.11 -8.46
C ALA A 29 26.25 5.13 -7.64
N THR A 30 25.04 4.85 -8.09
CA THR A 30 24.10 3.92 -7.46
C THR A 30 23.49 2.98 -8.50
N THR A 31 23.26 1.72 -8.14
CA THR A 31 22.80 0.68 -9.07
C THR A 31 21.70 -0.22 -8.52
N THR A 32 21.42 -0.15 -7.21
CA THR A 32 20.45 -1.04 -6.55
C THR A 32 19.45 -0.23 -5.74
N THR A 33 18.22 -0.70 -5.71
CA THR A 33 17.08 -0.12 -4.96
C THR A 33 16.02 -1.18 -4.70
N ILE A 34 15.13 -0.92 -3.76
CA ILE A 34 13.84 -1.59 -3.67
C ILE A 34 12.79 -0.58 -4.14
N ALA A 35 12.24 -0.82 -5.33
CA ALA A 35 11.21 0.03 -5.92
C ALA A 35 9.79 -0.35 -5.42
N PRO A 36 8.77 0.51 -5.55
CA PRO A 36 7.40 0.23 -5.13
C PRO A 36 6.76 -0.98 -5.83
N THR A 37 7.06 -1.19 -7.11
CA THR A 37 6.57 -2.30 -7.96
C THR A 37 5.05 -2.51 -7.97
N GLY A 38 4.25 -1.45 -7.74
CA GLY A 38 2.79 -1.55 -7.55
C GLY A 38 2.07 -2.25 -8.70
N THR A 39 2.22 -1.77 -9.93
CA THR A 39 1.54 -2.34 -11.08
C THR A 39 2.08 -3.73 -11.46
N ILE A 40 3.40 -3.90 -11.47
CA ILE A 40 4.00 -5.18 -11.88
C ILE A 40 3.76 -6.29 -10.86
N SER A 41 3.62 -5.96 -9.58
CA SER A 41 3.25 -6.95 -8.55
C SER A 41 1.82 -7.47 -8.75
N ILE A 42 0.88 -6.60 -9.12
CA ILE A 42 -0.49 -6.99 -9.48
C ILE A 42 -0.49 -7.94 -10.68
N LEU A 43 0.27 -7.58 -11.74
CA LEU A 43 0.39 -8.43 -12.94
C LEU A 43 1.02 -9.79 -12.63
N ALA A 44 1.98 -9.81 -11.72
CA ALA A 44 2.68 -11.03 -11.31
C ALA A 44 1.93 -11.83 -10.23
N GLY A 45 0.84 -11.32 -9.68
CA GLY A 45 0.08 -11.95 -8.60
C GLY A 45 0.89 -12.14 -7.30
N CYS A 46 1.78 -11.20 -6.98
CA CYS A 46 2.63 -11.26 -5.79
C CYS A 46 2.66 -9.94 -5.02
N SER A 47 3.28 -9.93 -3.84
CA SER A 47 3.46 -8.72 -3.04
C SER A 47 4.40 -7.72 -3.73
N GLY A 48 4.15 -6.42 -3.55
CA GLY A 48 5.03 -5.36 -4.05
C GLY A 48 6.22 -5.13 -3.14
N GLY A 49 7.44 -5.23 -3.70
CA GLY A 49 8.67 -4.94 -2.96
C GLY A 49 8.80 -5.75 -1.67
N ILE A 50 8.96 -5.05 -0.55
CA ILE A 50 9.04 -5.62 0.80
C ILE A 50 7.81 -5.28 1.66
N GLU A 51 6.69 -4.95 1.00
CA GLU A 51 5.45 -4.64 1.70
C GLU A 51 4.74 -5.93 2.15
N PRO A 52 4.19 -5.98 3.38
CA PRO A 52 3.26 -7.03 3.75
C PRO A 52 1.95 -6.88 2.97
N LEU A 53 1.09 -7.88 3.04
CA LEU A 53 -0.25 -7.77 2.47
C LEU A 53 -0.96 -6.53 3.01
N PHE A 54 -1.59 -5.77 2.12
CA PHE A 54 -2.42 -4.64 2.57
C PHE A 54 -3.70 -5.15 3.25
N ALA A 55 -4.32 -6.16 2.65
CA ALA A 55 -5.53 -6.82 3.14
C ALA A 55 -5.60 -8.26 2.66
N VAL A 56 -6.17 -9.15 3.47
CA VAL A 56 -6.48 -10.53 3.06
C VAL A 56 -7.72 -10.58 2.18
N SER A 57 -8.64 -9.65 2.39
CA SER A 57 -9.82 -9.47 1.53
C SER A 57 -10.05 -7.98 1.29
N PHE A 58 -10.44 -7.64 0.09
CA PHE A 58 -10.73 -6.26 -0.31
C PHE A 58 -11.90 -6.22 -1.31
N VAL A 59 -12.54 -5.07 -1.38
CA VAL A 59 -13.61 -4.83 -2.33
C VAL A 59 -13.06 -4.07 -3.53
N ARG A 60 -13.10 -4.70 -4.70
CA ARG A 60 -12.78 -4.05 -5.97
C ARG A 60 -14.03 -3.43 -6.56
N LYS A 61 -13.99 -2.15 -6.86
CA LYS A 61 -15.01 -1.51 -7.69
C LYS A 61 -14.71 -1.81 -9.15
N VAL A 62 -15.63 -2.51 -9.81
CA VAL A 62 -15.56 -2.81 -11.25
C VAL A 62 -16.52 -1.93 -12.04
N LEU A 63 -16.49 -2.07 -13.36
CA LEU A 63 -17.36 -1.34 -14.29
C LEU A 63 -18.82 -1.42 -13.83
N GLU A 64 -19.56 -0.31 -14.02
CA GLU A 64 -20.98 -0.12 -13.61
C GLU A 64 -21.24 -0.05 -12.10
N GLY A 65 -20.18 0.11 -11.28
CA GLY A 65 -20.32 0.25 -9.84
C GLY A 65 -20.55 -1.05 -9.08
N ALA A 66 -20.47 -2.19 -9.73
CA ALA A 66 -20.49 -3.49 -9.08
C ALA A 66 -19.29 -3.64 -8.14
N ARG A 67 -19.52 -4.25 -7.00
CA ARG A 67 -18.49 -4.50 -5.98
C ARG A 67 -18.21 -6.00 -5.96
N LEU A 68 -16.97 -6.37 -6.28
CA LEU A 68 -16.49 -7.74 -6.14
C LEU A 68 -15.63 -7.84 -4.89
N THR A 69 -16.00 -8.75 -4.00
CA THR A 69 -15.14 -9.12 -2.89
C THR A 69 -14.10 -10.09 -3.39
N GLU A 70 -12.85 -9.70 -3.34
CA GLU A 70 -11.72 -10.56 -3.66
C GLU A 70 -11.05 -11.00 -2.38
N VAL A 71 -10.73 -12.29 -2.28
CA VAL A 71 -9.98 -12.89 -1.19
C VAL A 71 -8.62 -13.31 -1.74
N HIS A 72 -7.56 -13.14 -0.94
CA HIS A 72 -6.22 -13.56 -1.34
C HIS A 72 -6.22 -15.06 -1.73
N PRO A 73 -5.77 -15.44 -2.93
CA PRO A 73 -5.92 -16.79 -3.45
C PRO A 73 -5.33 -17.86 -2.52
N LEU A 74 -4.10 -17.66 -2.05
CA LEU A 74 -3.45 -18.63 -1.14
C LEU A 74 -4.15 -18.74 0.22
N PHE A 75 -4.81 -17.65 0.68
CA PHE A 75 -5.60 -17.72 1.89
C PHE A 75 -6.87 -18.57 1.67
N ALA A 76 -7.56 -18.34 0.57
CA ALA A 76 -8.77 -19.08 0.22
C ALA A 76 -8.47 -20.58 -0.02
N GLU A 77 -7.37 -20.88 -0.73
CA GLU A 77 -6.88 -22.23 -0.95
C GLU A 77 -6.65 -22.96 0.38
N ARG A 78 -5.83 -22.38 1.26
CA ARG A 78 -5.54 -22.95 2.57
C ARG A 78 -6.79 -23.11 3.43
N ALA A 79 -7.67 -22.10 3.44
CA ALA A 79 -8.91 -22.15 4.20
C ALA A 79 -9.83 -23.28 3.76
N ASN A 80 -9.89 -23.54 2.45
CA ASN A 80 -10.68 -24.63 1.88
C ASN A 80 -10.06 -26.00 2.17
N GLU A 81 -8.75 -26.14 1.98
CA GLU A 81 -8.03 -27.40 2.23
C GLU A 81 -8.10 -27.84 3.70
N GLU A 82 -7.98 -26.88 4.62
CA GLU A 82 -8.05 -27.14 6.06
C GLU A 82 -9.50 -27.13 6.62
N GLY A 83 -10.49 -26.85 5.77
CA GLY A 83 -11.93 -26.99 6.10
C GLY A 83 -12.51 -25.88 6.99
N TRP A 84 -11.82 -24.75 7.20
CA TRP A 84 -12.34 -23.60 7.96
C TRP A 84 -12.79 -22.43 7.06
N GLY A 85 -12.65 -22.56 5.74
CA GLY A 85 -13.16 -21.58 4.76
C GLY A 85 -14.68 -21.54 4.74
N SER A 86 -15.25 -20.33 4.74
CA SER A 86 -16.68 -20.13 4.62
C SER A 86 -17.01 -18.76 4.04
N GLU A 87 -18.19 -18.65 3.42
CA GLU A 87 -18.67 -17.38 2.89
C GLU A 87 -18.86 -16.33 4.00
N ALA A 88 -19.25 -16.79 5.20
CA ALA A 88 -19.39 -15.92 6.37
C ALA A 88 -18.03 -15.32 6.78
N LEU A 89 -16.98 -16.16 6.82
CA LEU A 89 -15.61 -15.71 7.08
C LEU A 89 -15.15 -14.70 6.04
N TYR A 90 -15.38 -14.95 4.75
CA TYR A 90 -14.94 -14.04 3.69
C TYR A 90 -15.68 -12.70 3.72
N ARG A 91 -16.95 -12.67 4.10
CA ARG A 91 -17.70 -11.43 4.35
C ARG A 91 -17.16 -10.66 5.55
N GLU A 92 -16.83 -11.34 6.64
CA GLU A 92 -16.22 -10.73 7.82
C GLU A 92 -14.84 -10.15 7.49
N LEU A 93 -14.03 -10.88 6.74
CA LEU A 93 -12.72 -10.40 6.26
C LEU A 93 -12.83 -9.17 5.36
N ALA A 94 -13.82 -9.14 4.47
CA ALA A 94 -14.06 -7.96 3.62
C ALA A 94 -14.41 -6.71 4.43
N ALA A 95 -15.03 -6.88 5.59
CA ALA A 95 -15.34 -5.79 6.50
C ALA A 95 -14.14 -5.36 7.34
N ARG A 96 -13.27 -6.29 7.75
CA ARG A 96 -12.14 -6.04 8.67
C ARG A 96 -10.81 -5.83 7.99
N GLY A 97 -10.60 -6.44 6.83
CA GLY A 97 -9.34 -6.44 6.09
C GLY A 97 -8.25 -7.34 6.66
N SER A 98 -8.32 -7.70 7.93
CA SER A 98 -7.32 -8.50 8.65
C SER A 98 -7.93 -9.76 9.26
N VAL A 99 -7.13 -10.82 9.33
CA VAL A 99 -7.46 -12.10 9.97
C VAL A 99 -7.18 -12.08 11.48
N ARG A 100 -6.49 -11.09 11.98
CA ARG A 100 -6.05 -11.04 13.38
C ARG A 100 -7.23 -11.00 14.34
N GLY A 101 -7.22 -11.90 15.30
CA GLY A 101 -8.27 -12.03 16.34
C GLY A 101 -9.57 -12.66 15.86
N LEU A 102 -9.60 -13.29 14.67
CA LEU A 102 -10.75 -14.09 14.20
C LEU A 102 -10.66 -15.49 14.79
N ALA A 103 -11.59 -15.84 15.66
CA ALA A 103 -11.64 -17.17 16.29
C ALA A 103 -11.85 -18.32 15.26
N SER A 104 -12.46 -18.01 14.13
CA SER A 104 -12.67 -18.95 13.02
C SER A 104 -11.42 -19.23 12.19
N VAL A 105 -10.33 -18.49 12.40
CA VAL A 105 -9.08 -18.65 11.65
C VAL A 105 -8.00 -19.22 12.58
N PRO A 106 -7.34 -20.33 12.22
CA PRO A 106 -6.26 -20.90 13.02
C PRO A 106 -5.15 -19.91 13.32
N ALA A 107 -4.58 -19.96 14.52
CA ALA A 107 -3.56 -19.00 14.96
C ALA A 107 -2.32 -18.96 14.03
N GLU A 108 -1.97 -20.08 13.42
CA GLU A 108 -0.88 -20.14 12.43
C GLU A 108 -1.23 -19.35 11.18
N ALA A 109 -2.45 -19.51 10.65
CA ALA A 109 -2.92 -18.75 9.50
C ALA A 109 -3.01 -17.24 9.80
N GLN A 110 -3.44 -16.85 11.03
CA GLN A 110 -3.42 -15.45 11.46
C GLN A 110 -2.02 -14.85 11.45
N ARG A 111 -1.00 -15.61 11.82
CA ARG A 111 0.41 -15.15 11.76
C ARG A 111 0.93 -15.04 10.33
N LEU A 112 0.59 -16.02 9.49
CA LEU A 112 1.07 -16.08 8.11
C LEU A 112 0.44 -14.96 7.24
N PHE A 113 -0.84 -14.70 7.42
CA PHE A 113 -1.57 -13.71 6.64
C PHE A 113 -1.75 -12.37 7.37
N ALA A 114 -0.77 -12.02 8.23
CA ALA A 114 -0.74 -10.71 8.86
C ALA A 114 -0.67 -9.60 7.81
N THR A 115 -1.49 -8.57 8.00
CA THR A 115 -1.55 -7.42 7.08
C THR A 115 -0.64 -6.29 7.52
N ALA A 116 -0.50 -5.27 6.68
CA ALA A 116 0.34 -4.11 6.97
C ALA A 116 -0.05 -3.39 8.27
N TYR A 117 -1.33 -3.39 8.63
CA TYR A 117 -1.81 -2.78 9.88
C TYR A 117 -1.65 -3.69 11.11
N ASP A 118 -1.39 -4.98 10.90
CA ASP A 118 -1.11 -5.93 11.97
C ASP A 118 0.34 -5.88 12.44
N VAL A 119 1.21 -5.28 11.62
CA VAL A 119 2.64 -5.13 11.88
C VAL A 119 2.88 -3.79 12.58
N ALA A 120 3.52 -3.81 13.74
CA ALA A 120 3.85 -2.59 14.44
C ALA A 120 4.81 -1.69 13.61
N PRO A 121 4.66 -0.36 13.67
CA PRO A 121 5.46 0.60 12.88
C PRO A 121 6.97 0.39 12.98
N GLU A 122 7.45 0.04 14.15
CA GLU A 122 8.87 -0.28 14.37
C GLU A 122 9.37 -1.40 13.47
N TRP A 123 8.59 -2.46 13.27
CA TRP A 123 9.01 -3.59 12.45
C TRP A 123 9.00 -3.28 10.96
N HIS A 124 8.12 -2.39 10.50
CA HIS A 124 8.21 -1.84 9.15
C HIS A 124 9.54 -1.13 8.91
N LEU A 125 9.95 -0.28 9.87
CA LEU A 125 11.21 0.46 9.80
C LEU A 125 12.44 -0.44 9.90
N ARG A 126 12.41 -1.43 10.79
CA ARG A 126 13.50 -2.41 10.94
C ARG A 126 13.66 -3.27 9.68
N MET A 127 12.57 -3.69 9.06
CA MET A 127 12.60 -4.41 7.78
C MET A 127 13.22 -3.53 6.70
N GLN A 128 12.78 -2.29 6.58
CA GLN A 128 13.33 -1.33 5.63
C GLN A 128 14.82 -1.11 5.86
N ALA A 129 15.26 -0.97 7.11
CA ALA A 129 16.67 -0.80 7.45
C ALA A 129 17.52 -2.04 7.12
N ALA A 130 16.96 -3.24 7.28
CA ALA A 130 17.65 -4.46 6.90
C ALA A 130 18.02 -4.46 5.41
N PHE A 131 17.09 -4.07 4.54
CA PHE A 131 17.36 -3.95 3.11
C PHE A 131 18.22 -2.72 2.76
N GLN A 132 18.03 -1.58 3.45
CA GLN A 132 18.79 -0.35 3.17
C GLN A 132 20.31 -0.55 3.30
N ARG A 133 20.74 -1.43 4.17
CA ARG A 133 22.19 -1.76 4.31
C ARG A 133 22.79 -2.42 3.07
N HIS A 134 21.97 -2.99 2.21
CA HIS A 134 22.40 -3.79 1.06
C HIS A 134 22.06 -3.16 -0.30
N VAL A 135 21.41 -2.01 -0.32
CA VAL A 135 21.08 -1.28 -1.54
C VAL A 135 21.59 0.16 -1.50
N HIS A 136 21.90 0.70 -2.68
CA HIS A 136 22.50 2.02 -2.81
C HIS A 136 21.49 3.15 -2.67
N ASN A 137 20.31 3.01 -3.26
CA ASN A 137 19.23 4.01 -3.20
C ASN A 137 18.30 3.77 -2.02
N SER A 138 17.28 4.61 -1.90
CA SER A 138 16.21 4.41 -0.92
C SER A 138 15.49 3.10 -1.16
N VAL A 139 14.92 2.57 -0.09
CA VAL A 139 14.03 1.41 -0.09
C VAL A 139 12.59 1.90 0.00
N SER A 140 11.76 1.52 -0.95
CA SER A 140 10.33 1.79 -0.88
C SER A 140 9.69 0.94 0.21
N LYS A 141 9.11 1.61 1.19
CA LYS A 141 8.37 0.99 2.28
C LYS A 141 7.41 1.98 2.91
N THR A 142 6.16 1.55 3.06
CA THR A 142 5.15 2.34 3.76
C THR A 142 5.04 1.89 5.21
N ILE A 143 5.05 2.85 6.12
CA ILE A 143 4.75 2.65 7.52
C ILE A 143 3.25 2.91 7.68
N ASN A 144 2.48 1.83 7.79
CA ASN A 144 1.04 1.93 7.93
C ASN A 144 0.67 2.15 9.38
N LEU A 145 0.02 3.26 9.68
CA LEU A 145 -0.44 3.63 10.99
C LEU A 145 -1.97 3.52 11.07
N PRO A 146 -2.52 3.04 12.19
CA PRO A 146 -3.95 3.00 12.39
C PRO A 146 -4.55 4.42 12.48
N ARG A 147 -5.87 4.51 12.39
CA ARG A 147 -6.59 5.80 12.43
C ARG A 147 -6.37 6.57 13.72
N GLU A 148 -6.17 5.87 14.82
CA GLU A 148 -5.98 6.41 16.17
C GLU A 148 -4.55 6.92 16.40
N ALA A 149 -3.63 6.66 15.47
CA ALA A 149 -2.24 7.11 15.60
C ALA A 149 -2.15 8.63 15.73
N THR A 150 -1.32 9.06 16.66
CA THR A 150 -1.12 10.47 17.02
C THR A 150 -0.02 11.12 16.19
N VAL A 151 0.19 12.41 16.39
CA VAL A 151 1.32 13.15 15.79
C VAL A 151 2.64 12.62 16.37
N GLU A 152 2.67 12.28 17.65
CA GLU A 152 3.81 11.74 18.34
C GLU A 152 4.23 10.37 17.79
N ASP A 153 3.27 9.52 17.40
CA ASP A 153 3.55 8.24 16.75
C ASP A 153 4.21 8.44 15.37
N VAL A 154 3.75 9.43 14.62
CA VAL A 154 4.37 9.81 13.35
C VAL A 154 5.78 10.34 13.57
N GLU A 155 5.97 11.24 14.54
CA GLU A 155 7.28 11.77 14.91
C GLU A 155 8.25 10.66 15.31
N ALA A 156 7.79 9.73 16.16
CA ALA A 156 8.58 8.58 16.58
C ALA A 156 9.03 7.72 15.39
N ALA A 157 8.15 7.51 14.41
CA ALA A 157 8.50 6.79 13.19
C ALA A 157 9.60 7.50 12.39
N TYR A 158 9.50 8.82 12.20
CA TYR A 158 10.55 9.59 11.50
C TYR A 158 11.88 9.61 12.26
N ARG A 159 11.84 9.78 13.57
CA ARG A 159 13.05 9.74 14.42
C ARG A 159 13.73 8.37 14.36
N LEU A 160 12.96 7.29 14.44
CA LEU A 160 13.50 5.94 14.34
C LEU A 160 14.07 5.68 12.94
N ALA A 161 13.41 6.14 11.88
CA ALA A 161 13.92 6.06 10.51
C ALA A 161 15.31 6.70 10.38
N TYR A 162 15.47 7.89 10.95
CA TYR A 162 16.75 8.59 10.97
C TYR A 162 17.83 7.82 11.74
N VAL A 163 17.52 7.34 12.94
CA VAL A 163 18.45 6.54 13.77
C VAL A 163 18.87 5.25 13.06
N LEU A 164 17.96 4.63 12.32
CA LEU A 164 18.25 3.41 11.55
C LEU A 164 19.00 3.67 10.24
N GLY A 165 19.28 4.94 9.89
CA GLY A 165 20.03 5.32 8.69
C GLY A 165 19.24 5.14 7.40
N LEU A 166 17.92 5.23 7.43
CA LEU A 166 17.07 5.15 6.25
C LEU A 166 17.22 6.40 5.38
N LYS A 167 17.26 6.21 4.06
CA LYS A 167 17.39 7.28 3.08
C LYS A 167 16.05 7.93 2.70
N GLY A 168 14.95 7.33 3.08
CA GLY A 168 13.61 7.84 2.85
C GLY A 168 12.62 7.05 3.67
N VAL A 169 11.47 7.64 3.97
CA VAL A 169 10.38 7.01 4.70
C VAL A 169 9.05 7.52 4.17
N THR A 170 8.06 6.64 4.07
CA THR A 170 6.69 6.99 3.75
C THR A 170 5.80 6.56 4.90
N VAL A 171 5.03 7.49 5.44
CA VAL A 171 4.04 7.22 6.48
C VAL A 171 2.64 7.37 5.88
N TYR A 172 1.77 6.42 6.18
CA TYR A 172 0.37 6.47 5.82
C TYR A 172 -0.49 6.16 7.04
N ARG A 173 -1.29 7.13 7.49
CA ARG A 173 -2.29 6.92 8.54
C ARG A 173 -3.66 6.64 7.91
N ASP A 174 -4.34 5.59 8.36
CA ASP A 174 -5.67 5.24 7.85
C ASP A 174 -6.64 6.43 7.98
N GLY A 175 -7.44 6.64 6.92
CA GLY A 175 -8.40 7.73 6.87
C GLY A 175 -7.82 9.14 6.73
N SER A 176 -6.50 9.31 6.48
CA SER A 176 -5.86 10.62 6.33
C SER A 176 -6.14 11.30 4.98
N ARG A 177 -6.65 10.57 3.99
CA ARG A 177 -6.98 11.10 2.66
C ARG A 177 -8.40 10.75 2.26
N PRO A 178 -9.18 11.70 1.72
CA PRO A 178 -10.44 11.38 1.07
C PRO A 178 -10.19 10.54 -0.19
N GLY A 179 -11.02 9.53 -0.44
CA GLY A 179 -10.91 8.69 -1.64
C GLY A 179 -9.82 7.62 -1.56
N GLN A 180 -9.65 7.00 -0.41
CA GLN A 180 -8.75 5.88 -0.20
C GLN A 180 -8.99 4.78 -1.24
N VAL A 181 -7.95 4.40 -2.00
CA VAL A 181 -8.03 3.42 -3.12
C VAL A 181 -8.36 2.02 -2.62
N LEU A 182 -7.82 1.67 -1.45
CA LEU A 182 -8.09 0.42 -0.74
C LEU A 182 -8.67 0.78 0.62
N SER A 183 -9.90 0.41 0.88
CA SER A 183 -10.56 0.62 2.18
C SER A 183 -11.00 -0.72 2.75
N PHE A 184 -10.81 -0.88 4.05
CA PHE A 184 -11.45 -1.94 4.82
C PHE A 184 -12.86 -1.50 5.19
N GLY A 185 -13.71 -2.50 5.34
CA GLY A 185 -15.07 -2.29 5.74
C GLY A 185 -15.92 -1.88 4.56
N GLY A 186 -16.99 -2.63 4.35
CA GLY A 186 -18.20 -2.11 3.78
C GLY A 186 -18.84 -1.09 4.71
N ALA A 187 -18.05 -0.19 5.31
CA ALA A 187 -18.61 1.09 5.56
C ALA A 187 -19.20 1.45 4.20
N THR A 188 -20.51 1.40 4.09
CA THR A 188 -21.23 2.33 3.27
C THR A 188 -20.37 3.58 3.31
N ALA A 189 -19.39 3.72 2.37
CA ALA A 189 -19.21 5.02 1.86
C ALA A 189 -20.66 5.37 1.54
N VAL A 190 -21.29 6.08 2.42
CA VAL A 190 -22.35 6.97 2.07
C VAL A 190 -21.74 7.59 0.84
N VAL A 191 -22.19 7.12 -0.32
CA VAL A 191 -22.06 7.89 -1.53
C VAL A 191 -22.73 9.12 -1.01
N ASP A 192 -21.94 10.14 -0.68
CA ASP A 192 -22.46 11.47 -0.46
C ASP A 192 -23.26 11.64 -1.75
N GLU A 193 -24.57 11.46 -1.63
CA GLU A 193 -25.48 11.64 -2.75
C GLU A 193 -25.25 13.08 -3.07
N ALA A 194 -24.37 13.29 -4.07
CA ALA A 194 -23.99 14.62 -4.45
C ALA A 194 -25.27 15.33 -4.72
N ARG A 195 -25.65 16.27 -3.88
CA ARG A 195 -26.89 17.01 -4.04
C ARG A 195 -26.71 17.98 -5.20
N CYS A 196 -27.71 18.07 -6.02
CA CYS A 196 -27.72 19.00 -7.13
C CYS A 196 -27.56 20.43 -6.59
N PRO A 197 -26.53 21.19 -7.03
CA PRO A 197 -26.31 22.55 -6.54
C PRO A 197 -27.43 23.52 -6.95
N SER A 198 -28.24 23.12 -7.94
CA SER A 198 -29.35 23.94 -8.43
C SER A 198 -30.66 23.72 -7.64
N CYS A 199 -30.99 22.48 -7.27
CA CYS A 199 -32.27 22.16 -6.65
C CYS A 199 -32.18 21.30 -5.38
N GLY A 200 -31.01 20.90 -4.92
CA GLY A 200 -30.81 20.09 -3.72
C GLY A 200 -31.23 18.63 -3.83
N ALA A 201 -31.79 18.19 -4.97
CA ALA A 201 -32.18 16.79 -5.16
C ALA A 201 -30.96 15.85 -5.23
N PRO A 202 -31.10 14.56 -4.87
CA PRO A 202 -30.05 13.56 -5.05
C PRO A 202 -29.57 13.53 -6.49
N MET A 203 -28.26 13.53 -6.69
CA MET A 203 -27.64 13.52 -8.00
C MET A 203 -26.61 12.38 -8.08
N PRO A 204 -26.50 11.66 -9.23
CA PRO A 204 -25.50 10.63 -9.38
C PRO A 204 -24.08 11.17 -9.14
N ALA A 205 -23.23 10.40 -8.48
CA ALA A 205 -21.84 10.76 -8.27
C ALA A 205 -21.12 11.00 -9.61
N LEU A 206 -20.29 12.05 -9.67
CA LEU A 206 -19.48 12.37 -10.84
C LEU A 206 -18.53 11.22 -11.14
N ARG A 207 -18.52 10.80 -12.41
CA ARG A 207 -17.53 9.85 -12.96
C ARG A 207 -16.60 10.61 -13.88
N ALA A 208 -15.31 10.29 -13.83
CA ALA A 208 -14.34 10.87 -14.75
C ALA A 208 -14.75 10.61 -16.22
N GLY A 209 -14.86 11.69 -17.01
CA GLY A 209 -15.25 11.63 -18.41
C GLY A 209 -16.74 11.41 -18.68
N VAL A 210 -17.60 11.45 -17.67
CA VAL A 210 -19.07 11.29 -17.85
C VAL A 210 -19.80 12.47 -17.21
N CYS A 211 -20.74 13.04 -17.96
CA CYS A 211 -21.63 14.07 -17.43
C CYS A 211 -22.75 13.44 -16.60
N SER A 212 -22.94 13.92 -15.37
CA SER A 212 -24.10 13.56 -14.53
C SER A 212 -25.17 14.61 -14.68
N VAL A 213 -26.41 14.18 -14.93
CA VAL A 213 -27.57 15.06 -15.09
C VAL A 213 -28.53 14.88 -13.93
N CYS A 214 -28.97 15.96 -13.32
CA CYS A 214 -29.99 15.95 -12.28
C CYS A 214 -31.35 15.61 -12.91
N VAL A 215 -31.96 14.50 -12.45
CA VAL A 215 -33.26 14.04 -12.97
C VAL A 215 -34.38 14.98 -12.59
N ALA A 216 -34.22 15.76 -11.51
CA ALA A 216 -35.25 16.66 -11.00
C ALA A 216 -35.31 18.04 -11.70
N CYS A 217 -34.15 18.60 -12.11
CA CYS A 217 -34.12 19.96 -12.69
C CYS A 217 -33.30 20.08 -13.98
N GLY A 218 -32.70 18.97 -14.48
CA GLY A 218 -31.93 18.99 -15.70
C GLY A 218 -30.51 19.57 -15.57
N TYR A 219 -30.07 20.01 -14.38
CA TYR A 219 -28.72 20.51 -14.18
C TYR A 219 -27.68 19.42 -14.54
N ALA A 220 -26.76 19.76 -15.41
CA ALA A 220 -25.70 18.86 -15.84
C ALA A 220 -24.33 19.31 -15.29
N ARG A 221 -23.56 18.36 -14.78
CA ARG A 221 -22.17 18.55 -14.34
C ARG A 221 -21.28 17.48 -14.98
N CYS A 222 -20.25 17.93 -15.70
CA CYS A 222 -19.26 17.05 -16.33
C CYS A 222 -17.97 17.06 -15.49
N GLY A 223 -17.31 15.90 -15.32
CA GLY A 223 -16.06 15.74 -14.56
C GLY A 223 -14.88 15.45 -15.49
#